data_176a9b8a5ae9e6f7e9db135b440b67d9
#
_entry.id   176a9b8a5ae9e6f7e9db135b440b67d9
#
_cell.length_a   1.000
_cell.length_b   1.000
_cell.length_c   1.000
_cell.angle_alpha   90.00
_cell.angle_beta   90.00
_cell.angle_gamma   90.00
#
_symmetry.space_group_name_H-M   'P 1'
#
loop_
_entity.id
_entity.type
_entity.pdbx_description
1 polymer ?
#
loop_
_entity_poly.entity_id
_entity_poly.type
_entity_poly.pdbx_seq_one_letter_code
_entity_poly.pdbx_strand_id
1 'polypeptide(L)'
;KTNWASYLTSPKLEKHLPKFLFESEMQVILAEPLSDSFSDLRDYLIFEILYCTGLRVSELASLKVSLIRESDGKLVVRGKGNKERVVFLGESAKKCLQRYLVLRNSRNKLDKSEDALFLSQRDQQLSIRGIQYLVSSYLDKLGIYKHISPHVLRHSFATHLLNSGADIR
;
A
#
# COMPACT_ATOMS: atom_id res chain seq x y z
N LYS A 1 26.23 4.32 48.42
CA LYS A 1 26.35 4.01 46.99
C LYS A 1 25.44 4.98 46.23
N THR A 2 26.05 5.96 45.57
CA THR A 2 25.31 7.00 44.82
C THR A 2 24.77 6.40 43.52
N ASN A 3 23.47 6.48 43.30
CA ASN A 3 22.82 5.98 42.06
C ASN A 3 22.98 7.05 40.97
N TRP A 4 23.97 6.88 40.09
CA TRP A 4 24.24 7.79 38.98
C TRP A 4 23.12 7.84 37.91
N ALA A 5 22.22 6.83 37.88
CA ALA A 5 21.10 6.80 36.96
C ALA A 5 20.04 7.89 37.26
N SER A 6 20.02 8.46 38.47
CA SER A 6 19.08 9.55 38.79
C SER A 6 19.41 10.89 38.13
N TYR A 7 20.60 11.03 37.55
CA TYR A 7 21.02 12.23 36.80
C TYR A 7 20.77 12.14 35.29
N LEU A 8 20.30 10.99 34.81
CA LEU A 8 19.95 10.83 33.39
C LEU A 8 18.55 11.38 33.16
N THR A 9 18.47 12.62 32.70
CA THR A 9 17.21 13.14 32.11
C THR A 9 17.01 12.53 30.75
N SER A 10 15.92 11.78 30.57
CA SER A 10 15.51 11.33 29.24
C SER A 10 15.38 12.54 28.30
N PRO A 11 16.02 12.53 27.12
CA PRO A 11 15.82 13.60 26.16
C PRO A 11 14.33 13.68 25.83
N LYS A 12 13.75 14.87 25.88
CA LYS A 12 12.39 15.10 25.39
C LYS A 12 12.38 14.77 23.89
N LEU A 13 11.82 13.62 23.56
CA LEU A 13 11.51 13.31 22.15
C LEU A 13 10.58 14.42 21.64
N GLU A 14 11.02 15.18 20.65
CA GLU A 14 10.15 16.08 19.92
C GLU A 14 8.96 15.23 19.42
N LYS A 15 7.75 15.62 19.84
CA LYS A 15 6.53 15.03 19.31
C LYS A 15 6.42 15.47 17.84
N HIS A 16 7.02 14.71 16.93
CA HIS A 16 6.72 14.86 15.52
C HIS A 16 5.22 14.64 15.36
N LEU A 17 4.53 15.68 14.92
CA LEU A 17 3.12 15.56 14.49
C LEU A 17 3.04 14.38 13.51
N PRO A 18 2.09 13.46 13.69
CA PRO A 18 1.97 12.32 12.80
C PRO A 18 1.78 12.84 11.37
N LYS A 19 2.70 12.46 10.48
CA LYS A 19 2.59 12.77 9.07
C LYS A 19 1.42 11.94 8.53
N PHE A 20 0.36 12.59 8.08
CA PHE A 20 -0.75 11.95 7.39
C PHE A 20 -1.05 12.72 6.09
N LEU A 21 -1.72 12.08 5.16
CA LEU A 21 -2.21 12.71 3.95
C LEU A 21 -3.63 13.23 4.21
N PHE A 22 -3.88 14.46 3.78
CA PHE A 22 -5.23 15.02 3.79
C PHE A 22 -6.09 14.32 2.72
N GLU A 23 -7.41 14.37 2.90
CA GLU A 23 -8.34 13.79 1.92
C GLU A 23 -8.16 14.39 0.52
N SER A 24 -7.92 15.71 0.43
CA SER A 24 -7.62 16.39 -0.83
C SER A 24 -6.37 15.86 -1.54
N GLU A 25 -5.32 15.52 -0.79
CA GLU A 25 -4.11 14.91 -1.35
C GLU A 25 -4.38 13.48 -1.82
N MET A 26 -5.16 12.73 -1.04
CA MET A 26 -5.60 11.39 -1.45
C MET A 26 -6.45 11.41 -2.70
N GLN A 27 -7.33 12.40 -2.87
CA GLN A 27 -8.10 12.57 -4.10
C GLN A 27 -7.20 12.77 -5.33
N VAL A 28 -6.11 13.55 -5.20
CA VAL A 28 -5.13 13.73 -6.29
C VAL A 28 -4.39 12.42 -6.58
N ILE A 29 -3.95 11.70 -5.53
CA ILE A 29 -3.21 10.44 -5.67
C ILE A 29 -4.07 9.36 -6.33
N LEU A 30 -5.36 9.33 -6.02
CA LEU A 30 -6.31 8.31 -6.46
C LEU A 30 -7.24 8.79 -7.58
N ALA A 31 -6.95 9.93 -8.21
CA ALA A 31 -7.78 10.43 -9.31
C ALA A 31 -7.80 9.43 -10.48
N GLU A 32 -6.64 9.15 -11.05
CA GLU A 32 -6.46 8.18 -12.14
C GLU A 32 -5.00 7.72 -12.21
N PRO A 33 -4.71 6.55 -12.82
CA PRO A 33 -3.34 6.18 -13.17
C PRO A 33 -2.71 7.22 -14.10
N LEU A 34 -1.40 7.47 -13.96
CA LEU A 34 -0.68 8.43 -14.83
C LEU A 34 -0.70 8.03 -16.31
N SER A 35 -0.73 6.74 -16.60
CA SER A 35 -0.90 6.17 -17.95
C SER A 35 -1.37 4.72 -17.85
N ASP A 36 -1.68 4.13 -19.04
CA ASP A 36 -2.00 2.70 -19.17
C ASP A 36 -0.75 1.80 -19.22
N SER A 37 0.41 2.31 -18.82
CA SER A 37 1.62 1.48 -18.74
C SER A 37 1.54 0.49 -17.59
N PHE A 38 2.22 -0.65 -17.76
CA PHE A 38 2.35 -1.65 -16.69
C PHE A 38 2.80 -1.03 -15.35
N SER A 39 3.75 -0.11 -15.39
CA SER A 39 4.29 0.53 -14.18
C SER A 39 3.30 1.45 -13.51
N ASP A 40 2.64 2.31 -14.27
CA ASP A 40 1.74 3.30 -13.71
C ASP A 40 0.45 2.65 -13.20
N LEU A 41 -0.09 1.63 -13.88
CA LEU A 41 -1.21 0.84 -13.39
C LEU A 41 -0.85 0.08 -12.11
N ARG A 42 0.35 -0.52 -12.06
CA ARG A 42 0.84 -1.21 -10.86
C ARG A 42 0.96 -0.26 -9.68
N ASP A 43 1.62 0.88 -9.90
CA ASP A 43 1.93 1.84 -8.84
C ASP A 43 0.63 2.47 -8.30
N TYR A 44 -0.28 2.85 -9.17
CA TYR A 44 -1.63 3.31 -8.80
C TYR A 44 -2.40 2.25 -8.01
N LEU A 45 -2.42 0.99 -8.48
CA LEU A 45 -3.12 -0.11 -7.82
C LEU A 45 -2.54 -0.40 -6.41
N ILE A 46 -1.23 -0.22 -6.21
CA ILE A 46 -0.59 -0.30 -4.89
C ILE A 46 -1.20 0.74 -3.95
N PHE A 47 -1.35 2.00 -4.39
CA PHE A 47 -1.98 3.05 -3.59
C PHE A 47 -3.44 2.78 -3.29
N GLU A 48 -4.22 2.39 -4.30
CA GLU A 48 -5.62 2.03 -4.15
C GLU A 48 -5.81 0.94 -3.09
N ILE A 49 -5.06 -0.15 -3.19
CA ILE A 49 -5.18 -1.27 -2.24
C ILE A 49 -4.73 -0.85 -0.84
N LEU A 50 -3.60 -0.15 -0.70
CA LEU A 50 -3.14 0.30 0.62
C LEU A 50 -4.16 1.22 1.29
N TYR A 51 -4.78 2.13 0.53
CA TYR A 51 -5.74 3.08 1.06
C TYR A 51 -7.12 2.46 1.31
N CYS A 52 -7.69 1.71 0.38
CA CYS A 52 -9.04 1.16 0.58
C CYS A 52 -9.12 0.00 1.58
N THR A 53 -7.99 -0.70 1.83
CA THR A 53 -7.97 -1.89 2.69
C THR A 53 -7.16 -1.73 3.97
N GLY A 54 -6.32 -0.71 4.04
CA GLY A 54 -5.40 -0.49 5.15
C GLY A 54 -4.42 -1.64 5.38
N LEU A 55 -4.03 -2.37 4.35
CA LEU A 55 -3.06 -3.47 4.46
C LEU A 55 -1.69 -3.00 4.97
N ARG A 56 -0.97 -3.89 5.65
CA ARG A 56 0.45 -3.69 5.90
C ARG A 56 1.23 -3.89 4.61
N VAL A 57 2.34 -3.16 4.46
CA VAL A 57 3.19 -3.31 3.26
C VAL A 57 3.69 -4.74 3.05
N SER A 58 3.94 -5.50 4.12
CA SER A 58 4.32 -6.91 4.04
C SER A 58 3.18 -7.80 3.53
N GLU A 59 1.94 -7.51 3.93
CA GLU A 59 0.76 -8.20 3.45
C GLU A 59 0.54 -7.90 1.96
N LEU A 60 0.68 -6.62 1.55
CA LEU A 60 0.59 -6.22 0.16
C LEU A 60 1.66 -6.91 -0.71
N ALA A 61 2.92 -6.96 -0.25
CA ALA A 61 4.02 -7.60 -0.96
C ALA A 61 3.80 -9.12 -1.15
N SER A 62 3.03 -9.75 -0.26
CA SER A 62 2.74 -11.18 -0.30
C SER A 62 1.44 -11.54 -1.03
N LEU A 63 0.74 -10.56 -1.61
CA LEU A 63 -0.49 -10.82 -2.36
C LEU A 63 -0.22 -11.71 -3.57
N LYS A 64 -1.15 -12.62 -3.81
CA LYS A 64 -1.08 -13.62 -4.88
C LYS A 64 -2.28 -13.48 -5.82
N VAL A 65 -2.04 -13.71 -7.11
CA VAL A 65 -3.11 -13.70 -8.11
C VAL A 65 -4.16 -14.77 -7.80
N SER A 66 -3.73 -15.96 -7.38
CA SER A 66 -4.62 -17.07 -7.01
C SER A 66 -5.56 -16.77 -5.83
N LEU A 67 -5.26 -15.73 -5.03
CA LEU A 67 -6.08 -15.31 -3.90
C LEU A 67 -7.03 -14.15 -4.23
N ILE A 68 -7.11 -13.75 -5.50
CA ILE A 68 -8.04 -12.72 -5.99
C ILE A 68 -9.34 -13.37 -6.44
N ARG A 69 -10.45 -12.86 -5.97
CA ARG A 69 -11.79 -13.16 -6.45
C ARG A 69 -12.32 -11.95 -7.23
N GLU A 70 -11.96 -11.88 -8.51
CA GLU A 70 -12.27 -10.72 -9.36
C GLU A 70 -13.76 -10.43 -9.44
N SER A 71 -14.60 -11.48 -9.57
CA SER A 71 -16.06 -11.35 -9.65
C SER A 71 -16.65 -10.56 -8.49
N ASP A 72 -16.11 -10.74 -7.31
CA ASP A 72 -16.63 -10.17 -6.06
C ASP A 72 -15.81 -8.96 -5.57
N GLY A 73 -14.70 -8.65 -6.24
CA GLY A 73 -13.74 -7.63 -5.80
C GLY A 73 -13.11 -7.95 -4.45
N LYS A 74 -12.90 -9.24 -4.16
CA LYS A 74 -12.36 -9.70 -2.88
C LYS A 74 -10.90 -10.13 -3.03
N LEU A 75 -10.08 -9.74 -2.05
CA LEU A 75 -8.72 -10.25 -1.86
C LEU A 75 -8.65 -11.05 -0.57
N VAL A 76 -8.07 -12.24 -0.63
CA VAL A 76 -7.72 -13.00 0.56
C VAL A 76 -6.31 -12.61 0.99
N VAL A 77 -6.18 -12.12 2.20
CA VAL A 77 -4.93 -11.61 2.78
C VAL A 77 -4.51 -12.50 3.94
N ARG A 78 -3.25 -12.91 3.94
CA ARG A 78 -2.65 -13.66 5.04
C ARG A 78 -1.92 -12.72 5.99
N GLY A 79 -2.38 -12.68 7.25
CA GLY A 79 -1.81 -11.87 8.31
C GLY A 79 -0.89 -12.65 9.26
N LYS A 80 -0.58 -12.04 10.41
CA LYS A 80 0.23 -12.65 11.46
C LYS A 80 -0.37 -13.98 11.92
N GLY A 81 0.45 -15.01 12.03
CA GLY A 81 0.02 -16.37 12.42
C GLY A 81 -0.72 -17.11 11.31
N ASN A 82 -0.49 -16.76 10.04
CA ASN A 82 -1.12 -17.39 8.86
C ASN A 82 -2.67 -17.30 8.86
N LYS A 83 -3.24 -16.37 9.64
CA LYS A 83 -4.69 -16.14 9.64
C LYS A 83 -5.09 -15.41 8.37
N GLU A 84 -6.07 -15.95 7.66
CA GLU A 84 -6.62 -15.34 6.46
C GLU A 84 -7.76 -14.40 6.82
N ARG A 85 -7.85 -13.29 6.10
CA ARG A 85 -9.00 -12.40 6.11
C ARG A 85 -9.33 -11.95 4.71
N VAL A 86 -10.58 -11.66 4.47
CA VAL A 86 -11.05 -11.09 3.20
C VAL A 86 -11.09 -9.57 3.34
N VAL A 87 -10.57 -8.88 2.34
CA VAL A 87 -10.72 -7.43 2.17
C VAL A 87 -11.41 -7.15 0.84
N PHE A 88 -12.12 -6.02 0.76
CA PHE A 88 -12.89 -5.64 -0.41
C PHE A 88 -12.19 -4.51 -1.16
N LEU A 89 -12.19 -4.62 -2.48
CA LEU A 89 -11.70 -3.57 -3.37
C LEU A 89 -12.85 -2.64 -3.77
N GLY A 90 -12.58 -1.34 -3.80
CA GLY A 90 -13.46 -0.36 -4.42
C GLY A 90 -13.53 -0.54 -5.95
N GLU A 91 -14.49 0.10 -6.59
CA GLU A 91 -14.70 -0.03 -8.04
C GLU A 91 -13.50 0.46 -8.86
N SER A 92 -12.84 1.54 -8.44
CA SER A 92 -11.62 2.06 -9.05
C SER A 92 -10.49 1.03 -9.03
N ALA A 93 -10.24 0.44 -7.84
CA ALA A 93 -9.23 -0.60 -7.65
C ALA A 93 -9.54 -1.86 -8.51
N LYS A 94 -10.81 -2.27 -8.63
CA LYS A 94 -11.21 -3.41 -9.47
C LYS A 94 -10.91 -3.16 -10.96
N LYS A 95 -11.32 -1.99 -11.48
CA LYS A 95 -11.04 -1.61 -12.87
C LYS A 95 -9.55 -1.56 -13.16
N CYS A 96 -8.78 -0.94 -12.27
CA CYS A 96 -7.33 -0.88 -12.41
C CYS A 96 -6.68 -2.27 -12.32
N LEU A 97 -7.14 -3.12 -11.40
CA LEU A 97 -6.67 -4.50 -11.25
C LEU A 97 -6.85 -5.31 -12.54
N GLN A 98 -8.02 -5.25 -13.18
CA GLN A 98 -8.28 -5.94 -14.43
C GLN A 98 -7.31 -5.49 -15.54
N ARG A 99 -7.13 -4.17 -15.72
CA ARG A 99 -6.18 -3.62 -16.70
C ARG A 99 -4.75 -4.04 -16.39
N TYR A 100 -4.35 -3.97 -15.13
CA TYR A 100 -3.03 -4.39 -14.69
C TYR A 100 -2.77 -5.89 -14.93
N LEU A 101 -3.74 -6.76 -14.62
CA LEU A 101 -3.61 -8.22 -14.81
C LEU A 101 -3.44 -8.60 -16.27
N VAL A 102 -4.12 -7.91 -17.21
CA VAL A 102 -3.93 -8.12 -18.66
C VAL A 102 -2.46 -7.87 -19.04
N LEU A 103 -1.90 -6.72 -18.63
CA LEU A 103 -0.51 -6.39 -18.93
C LEU A 103 0.48 -7.29 -18.19
N ARG A 104 0.18 -7.63 -16.93
CA ARG A 104 1.01 -8.54 -16.15
C ARG A 104 1.11 -9.92 -16.82
N ASN A 105 -0.01 -10.46 -17.27
CA ASN A 105 -0.06 -11.80 -17.87
C ASN A 105 0.54 -11.83 -19.30
N SER A 106 0.60 -10.70 -20.00
CA SER A 106 1.27 -10.61 -21.30
C SER A 106 2.80 -10.58 -21.22
N ARG A 107 3.37 -10.41 -20.02
CA ARG A 107 4.81 -10.42 -19.79
C ARG A 107 5.32 -11.86 -19.71
N ASN A 108 5.74 -12.41 -20.85
CA ASN A 108 6.07 -13.82 -21.10
C ASN A 108 7.31 -14.39 -20.38
N LYS A 109 7.74 -13.82 -19.27
CA LYS A 109 8.90 -14.31 -18.49
C LYS A 109 8.49 -14.78 -17.10
N LEU A 110 7.29 -15.33 -16.99
CA LEU A 110 6.76 -15.84 -15.74
C LEU A 110 7.49 -17.13 -15.37
N ASP A 111 8.52 -16.99 -14.55
CA ASP A 111 9.18 -18.09 -13.85
C ASP A 111 8.62 -18.14 -12.41
N LYS A 112 9.38 -18.47 -11.43
CA LYS A 112 8.99 -18.75 -10.02
C LYS A 112 8.13 -17.69 -9.30
N SER A 113 7.90 -16.51 -9.89
CA SER A 113 7.02 -15.45 -9.35
C SER A 113 5.61 -15.46 -9.93
N GLU A 114 5.21 -16.52 -10.63
CA GLU A 114 3.94 -16.58 -11.38
C GLU A 114 2.70 -16.20 -10.58
N ASP A 115 2.68 -16.50 -9.29
CA ASP A 115 1.54 -16.23 -8.42
C ASP A 115 1.61 -14.86 -7.69
N ALA A 116 2.75 -14.17 -7.69
CA ALA A 116 2.86 -12.86 -7.04
C ALA A 116 2.03 -11.81 -7.78
N LEU A 117 1.15 -11.07 -7.06
CA LEU A 117 0.34 -10.04 -7.69
C LEU A 117 1.22 -8.92 -8.27
N PHE A 118 2.12 -8.37 -7.47
CA PHE A 118 2.94 -7.24 -7.88
C PHE A 118 4.33 -7.65 -8.34
N LEU A 119 4.66 -7.28 -9.57
CA LEU A 119 5.94 -7.56 -10.19
C LEU A 119 6.76 -6.27 -10.38
N SER A 120 8.08 -6.43 -10.31
CA SER A 120 9.04 -5.40 -10.70
C SER A 120 9.11 -5.27 -12.23
N GLN A 121 9.91 -4.30 -12.72
CA GLN A 121 10.22 -4.20 -14.16
C GLN A 121 10.98 -5.42 -14.71
N ARG A 122 11.61 -6.21 -13.85
CA ARG A 122 12.34 -7.43 -14.18
C ARG A 122 11.50 -8.69 -14.00
N ASP A 123 10.18 -8.55 -13.93
CA ASP A 123 9.19 -9.63 -13.73
C ASP A 123 9.40 -10.47 -12.46
N GLN A 124 10.03 -9.88 -11.44
CA GLN A 124 10.23 -10.50 -10.13
C GLN A 124 9.26 -9.94 -9.11
N GLN A 125 8.85 -10.75 -8.13
CA GLN A 125 8.00 -10.29 -7.03
C GLN A 125 8.57 -9.03 -6.39
N LEU A 126 7.72 -8.02 -6.18
CA LEU A 126 8.12 -6.80 -5.48
C LEU A 126 8.43 -7.09 -4.02
N SER A 127 9.61 -6.68 -3.59
CA SER A 127 9.97 -6.68 -2.17
C SER A 127 9.31 -5.52 -1.42
N ILE A 128 9.27 -5.62 -0.09
CA ILE A 128 8.80 -4.52 0.79
C ILE A 128 9.56 -3.22 0.49
N ARG A 129 10.88 -3.29 0.33
CA ARG A 129 11.71 -2.11 -0.03
C ARG A 129 11.36 -1.57 -1.41
N GLY A 130 11.08 -2.46 -2.37
CA GLY A 130 10.64 -2.07 -3.70
C GLY A 130 9.32 -1.30 -3.65
N ILE A 131 8.33 -1.76 -2.88
CA ILE A 131 7.04 -1.07 -2.70
C ILE A 131 7.26 0.30 -2.02
N GLN A 132 8.10 0.38 -0.99
CA GLN A 132 8.40 1.65 -0.32
C GLN A 132 9.02 2.67 -1.29
N TYR A 133 9.95 2.22 -2.13
CA TYR A 133 10.54 3.06 -3.17
C TYR A 133 9.50 3.53 -4.19
N LEU A 134 8.63 2.62 -4.67
CA LEU A 134 7.58 2.95 -5.63
C LEU A 134 6.59 3.97 -5.06
N VAL A 135 6.22 3.83 -3.79
CA VAL A 135 5.33 4.80 -3.11
C VAL A 135 5.96 6.19 -3.13
N SER A 136 7.24 6.34 -2.76
CA SER A 136 7.91 7.65 -2.81
C SER A 136 8.02 8.18 -4.25
N SER A 137 8.46 7.34 -5.19
CA SER A 137 8.64 7.73 -6.59
C SER A 137 7.33 8.14 -7.27
N TYR A 138 6.22 7.48 -6.95
CA TYR A 138 4.90 7.84 -7.50
C TYR A 138 4.43 9.20 -6.99
N LEU A 139 4.63 9.49 -5.71
CA LEU A 139 4.30 10.79 -5.13
C LEU A 139 5.14 11.92 -5.73
N ASP A 140 6.43 11.67 -5.96
CA ASP A 140 7.31 12.63 -6.63
C ASP A 140 6.82 12.95 -8.05
N LYS A 141 6.35 11.96 -8.81
CA LYS A 141 5.73 12.15 -10.14
C LYS A 141 4.47 13.02 -10.09
N LEU A 142 3.71 12.96 -8.98
CA LEU A 142 2.52 13.78 -8.75
C LEU A 142 2.84 15.16 -8.17
N GLY A 143 4.12 15.50 -7.97
CA GLY A 143 4.54 16.77 -7.35
C GLY A 143 4.27 16.83 -5.84
N ILE A 144 4.05 15.70 -5.18
CA ILE A 144 3.80 15.62 -3.74
C ILE A 144 5.11 15.28 -3.02
N TYR A 145 5.88 16.29 -2.68
CA TYR A 145 7.20 16.16 -2.05
C TYR A 145 7.08 15.96 -0.52
N LYS A 146 6.40 14.90 -0.11
CA LYS A 146 6.28 14.50 1.29
C LYS A 146 6.91 13.13 1.50
N HIS A 147 7.65 12.95 2.59
CA HIS A 147 8.13 11.63 3.01
C HIS A 147 6.95 10.77 3.49
N ILE A 148 6.23 10.17 2.56
CA ILE A 148 5.09 9.30 2.82
C ILE A 148 5.56 7.85 2.70
N SER A 149 5.39 7.11 3.77
CA SER A 149 5.63 5.67 3.78
C SER A 149 4.30 4.91 3.69
N PRO A 150 4.28 3.62 3.36
CA PRO A 150 3.08 2.80 3.40
C PRO A 150 2.38 2.79 4.78
N HIS A 151 3.12 3.03 5.86
CA HIS A 151 2.55 3.19 7.20
C HIS A 151 1.74 4.48 7.34
N VAL A 152 2.21 5.56 6.73
CA VAL A 152 1.50 6.84 6.70
C VAL A 152 0.19 6.70 5.91
N LEU A 153 0.21 6.02 4.74
CA LEU A 153 -1.00 5.73 3.95
C LEU A 153 -2.03 4.95 4.78
N ARG A 154 -1.58 3.90 5.47
CA ARG A 154 -2.46 3.13 6.36
C ARG A 154 -3.00 3.97 7.53
N HIS A 155 -2.19 4.87 8.09
CA HIS A 155 -2.63 5.77 9.15
C HIS A 155 -3.66 6.78 8.62
N SER A 156 -3.43 7.33 7.43
CA SER A 156 -4.39 8.23 6.75
C SER A 156 -5.73 7.52 6.49
N PHE A 157 -5.69 6.28 5.99
CA PHE A 157 -6.89 5.45 5.85
C PHE A 157 -7.67 5.33 7.18
N ALA A 158 -6.99 4.93 8.26
CA ALA A 158 -7.64 4.77 9.56
C ALA A 158 -8.25 6.09 10.07
N THR A 159 -7.53 7.20 9.89
CA THR A 159 -8.00 8.54 10.30
C THR A 159 -9.21 8.99 9.48
N HIS A 160 -9.19 8.81 8.16
CA HIS A 160 -10.29 9.19 7.29
C HIS A 160 -11.53 8.31 7.54
N LEU A 161 -11.33 7.02 7.80
CA LEU A 161 -12.41 6.10 8.15
C LEU A 161 -13.10 6.49 9.47
N LEU A 162 -12.31 6.87 10.48
CA LEU A 162 -12.84 7.40 11.75
C LEU A 162 -13.63 8.69 11.56
N ASN A 163 -13.08 9.63 10.78
CA ASN A 163 -13.74 10.91 10.50
C ASN A 163 -15.06 10.73 9.75
N SER A 164 -15.18 9.64 8.96
CA SER A 164 -16.41 9.27 8.25
C SER A 164 -17.44 8.58 9.16
N GLY A 165 -17.18 8.47 10.48
CA GLY A 165 -18.10 7.88 11.45
C GLY A 165 -18.06 6.36 11.56
N ALA A 166 -17.05 5.69 11.01
CA ALA A 166 -16.89 4.25 11.15
C ALA A 166 -16.47 3.88 12.59
N ASP A 167 -17.17 2.91 13.19
CA ASP A 167 -16.76 2.30 14.47
C ASP A 167 -15.63 1.29 14.23
N ILE A 168 -14.49 1.49 14.90
CA ILE A 168 -13.31 0.62 14.77
C ILE A 168 -13.26 -0.48 15.84
N ARG A 169 -14.34 -0.77 16.51
CA ARG A 169 -14.38 -1.87 17.48
C ARG A 169 -14.36 -3.23 16.84
#